data_8a4c842c12c14f1eb7ffd598db94a1da
#
_entry.id   8a4c842c12c14f1eb7ffd598db94a1da
#
_cell.length_a   1.000
_cell.length_b   1.000
_cell.length_c   1.000
_cell.angle_alpha   90.00
_cell.angle_beta   90.00
_cell.angle_gamma   90.00
#
_symmetry.space_group_name_H-M   'P 1'
#
loop_
_entity.id
_entity.type
_entity.pdbx_description
1 polymer ?
#
loop_
_entity_poly.entity_id
_entity_poly.type
_entity_poly.pdbx_seq_one_letter_code
_entity_poly.pdbx_strand_id
1 'polypeptide(L)'
;TAWWTKQKNWTVKNGVNGFLDEQIKKWLEEMYLPYIDETQIVGDLACASGQWSFLIAKKAKQVYAFDYSKSMIDFAKDKAEKLNINNIEFVQADAITLKFDRQYDNFMMLGLLTCINNEEEAEHIIRNVYEVLKPGARLIVRDSLTKTEYREIFLYNFISGYQAVYRNVECYRELFVRCGFEIESEIALKEEVTDGIEYVNYGAILKKV
;
A
#
# COMPACT_ATOMS: atom_id res chain seq x y z
N THR A 1 -3.02 11.52 10.21
CA THR A 1 -2.24 12.27 9.21
C THR A 1 -1.05 13.00 9.82
N ALA A 2 -1.20 13.79 10.92
CA ALA A 2 -0.10 14.53 11.55
C ALA A 2 1.07 13.65 12.06
N TRP A 3 0.81 12.40 12.41
CA TRP A 3 1.83 11.45 12.86
C TRP A 3 2.77 11.03 11.72
N TRP A 4 2.23 10.72 10.55
CA TRP A 4 3.01 10.30 9.39
C TRP A 4 3.93 11.41 8.84
N THR A 5 3.52 12.67 8.94
CA THR A 5 4.35 13.81 8.51
C THR A 5 5.63 13.99 9.33
N LYS A 6 5.66 13.44 10.56
CA LYS A 6 6.82 13.50 11.46
C LYS A 6 7.78 12.32 11.28
N GLN A 7 7.39 11.27 10.56
CA GLN A 7 8.25 10.12 10.33
C GLN A 7 9.24 10.41 9.20
N LYS A 8 10.54 10.20 9.47
CA LYS A 8 11.60 10.39 8.47
C LYS A 8 12.03 9.08 7.81
N ASN A 9 11.82 7.96 8.50
CA ASN A 9 12.15 6.63 7.99
C ASN A 9 11.48 5.59 8.88
N TRP A 10 10.30 5.15 8.47
CA TRP A 10 9.51 4.19 9.24
C TRP A 10 10.21 2.84 9.38
N THR A 11 10.83 2.35 8.32
CA THR A 11 11.45 1.01 8.26
C THR A 11 12.71 0.88 9.12
N VAL A 12 13.49 1.95 9.27
CA VAL A 12 14.76 1.91 10.03
C VAL A 12 14.56 2.05 11.54
N LYS A 13 13.50 2.76 11.99
CA LYS A 13 13.28 3.02 13.42
C LYS A 13 12.60 1.90 14.18
N ASN A 14 11.85 1.05 13.50
CA ASN A 14 10.96 0.10 14.18
C ASN A 14 11.40 -1.35 14.06
N GLY A 15 12.63 -1.67 14.05
CA GLY A 15 13.23 -3.04 14.09
C GLY A 15 12.30 -4.25 14.39
N VAL A 16 11.02 -3.94 14.64
CA VAL A 16 9.92 -4.85 14.98
C VAL A 16 9.35 -5.54 13.72
N ASN A 17 9.57 -4.98 12.52
CA ASN A 17 8.91 -5.46 11.29
C ASN A 17 9.83 -6.26 10.35
N GLY A 18 11.08 -6.54 10.71
CA GLY A 18 12.01 -7.25 9.82
C GLY A 18 11.45 -8.58 9.29
N PHE A 19 10.79 -9.35 10.15
CA PHE A 19 10.16 -10.61 9.72
C PHE A 19 8.99 -10.37 8.76
N LEU A 20 8.12 -9.39 9.06
CA LEU A 20 6.99 -9.06 8.18
C LEU A 20 7.47 -8.47 6.84
N ASP A 21 8.51 -7.63 6.88
CA ASP A 21 9.11 -7.06 5.66
C ASP A 21 9.68 -8.17 4.76
N GLU A 22 10.30 -9.19 5.32
CA GLU A 22 10.77 -10.36 4.56
C GLU A 22 9.62 -11.17 3.95
N GLN A 23 8.51 -11.36 4.70
CA GLN A 23 7.32 -12.04 4.18
C GLN A 23 6.67 -11.26 3.05
N ILE A 24 6.52 -9.94 3.21
CA ILE A 24 6.00 -9.06 2.17
C ILE A 24 6.91 -9.11 0.93
N LYS A 25 8.23 -9.00 1.12
CA LYS A 25 9.20 -9.06 0.03
C LYS A 25 9.08 -10.37 -0.75
N LYS A 26 9.08 -11.51 -0.06
CA LYS A 26 8.93 -12.82 -0.66
C LYS A 26 7.63 -12.93 -1.45
N TRP A 27 6.52 -12.51 -0.86
CA TRP A 27 5.22 -12.49 -1.52
C TRP A 27 5.22 -11.62 -2.78
N LEU A 28 5.80 -10.42 -2.72
CA LEU A 28 5.94 -9.55 -3.89
C LEU A 28 6.79 -10.19 -4.98
N GLU A 29 7.93 -10.79 -4.61
CA GLU A 29 8.85 -11.44 -5.55
C GLU A 29 8.24 -12.67 -6.23
N GLU A 30 7.48 -13.47 -5.50
CA GLU A 30 6.90 -14.72 -6.01
C GLU A 30 5.56 -14.51 -6.73
N MET A 31 4.72 -13.59 -6.24
CA MET A 31 3.33 -13.50 -6.68
C MET A 31 3.02 -12.25 -7.52
N TYR A 32 3.79 -11.17 -7.37
CA TYR A 32 3.50 -9.91 -8.08
C TYR A 32 4.53 -9.56 -9.14
N LEU A 33 5.84 -9.67 -8.86
CA LEU A 33 6.88 -9.38 -9.84
C LEU A 33 6.81 -10.23 -11.13
N PRO A 34 6.22 -11.44 -11.17
CA PRO A 34 5.99 -12.15 -12.43
C PRO A 34 5.05 -11.43 -13.42
N TYR A 35 4.21 -10.50 -12.94
CA TYR A 35 3.32 -9.69 -13.78
C TYR A 35 3.97 -8.39 -14.27
N ILE A 36 5.23 -8.12 -13.92
CA ILE A 36 5.92 -6.86 -14.22
C ILE A 36 7.11 -7.13 -15.13
N ASP A 37 7.25 -6.31 -16.18
CA ASP A 37 8.37 -6.31 -17.11
C ASP A 37 8.79 -4.88 -17.50
N GLU A 38 9.84 -4.79 -18.31
CA GLU A 38 10.46 -3.52 -18.75
C GLU A 38 9.61 -2.65 -19.67
N THR A 39 8.40 -3.07 -20.01
CA THR A 39 7.46 -2.26 -20.81
C THR A 39 6.46 -1.53 -19.95
N GLN A 40 6.31 -1.93 -18.69
CA GLN A 40 5.18 -1.54 -17.84
C GLN A 40 5.45 -0.32 -16.97
N ILE A 41 4.40 0.47 -16.79
CA ILE A 41 4.32 1.60 -15.87
C ILE A 41 3.54 1.16 -14.62
N VAL A 42 4.16 1.30 -13.46
CA VAL A 42 3.59 0.87 -12.17
C VAL A 42 3.36 2.07 -11.26
N GLY A 43 2.18 2.14 -10.64
CA GLY A 43 1.87 3.09 -9.57
C GLY A 43 2.15 2.49 -8.18
N ASP A 44 2.57 3.32 -7.23
CA ASP A 44 2.75 2.94 -5.81
C ASP A 44 2.18 4.06 -4.92
N LEU A 45 1.01 3.84 -4.34
CA LEU A 45 0.32 4.82 -3.48
C LEU A 45 0.55 4.48 -2.00
N ALA A 46 1.00 5.48 -1.23
CA ALA A 46 1.54 5.37 0.11
C ALA A 46 2.90 4.63 0.14
N CYS A 47 3.80 5.06 -0.75
CA CYS A 47 5.11 4.43 -0.95
C CYS A 47 6.07 4.60 0.24
N ALA A 48 5.78 5.45 1.21
CA ALA A 48 6.63 5.81 2.33
C ALA A 48 8.07 6.16 1.87
N SER A 49 9.09 5.49 2.40
CA SER A 49 10.50 5.67 2.01
C SER A 49 10.91 4.92 0.73
N GLY A 50 9.94 4.45 -0.04
CA GLY A 50 10.15 3.81 -1.35
C GLY A 50 10.65 2.37 -1.31
N GLN A 51 10.58 1.68 -0.16
CA GLN A 51 11.13 0.32 -0.02
C GLN A 51 10.66 -0.62 -1.12
N TRP A 52 9.36 -0.65 -1.38
CA TRP A 52 8.76 -1.54 -2.38
C TRP A 52 8.85 -0.96 -3.78
N SER A 53 8.77 0.38 -3.93
CA SER A 53 9.02 1.05 -5.21
C SER A 53 10.40 0.68 -5.78
N PHE A 54 11.45 0.63 -4.93
CA PHE A 54 12.79 0.19 -5.35
C PHE A 54 12.83 -1.28 -5.80
N LEU A 55 12.02 -2.15 -5.18
CA LEU A 55 11.93 -3.54 -5.60
C LEU A 55 11.29 -3.66 -6.99
N ILE A 56 10.17 -2.97 -7.20
CA ILE A 56 9.41 -2.97 -8.45
C ILE A 56 10.24 -2.36 -9.60
N ALA A 57 10.97 -1.28 -9.33
CA ALA A 57 11.78 -0.58 -10.33
C ALA A 57 12.89 -1.44 -10.95
N LYS A 58 13.26 -2.55 -10.32
CA LYS A 58 14.23 -3.51 -10.91
C LYS A 58 13.70 -4.19 -12.17
N LYS A 59 12.37 -4.21 -12.37
CA LYS A 59 11.71 -4.86 -13.50
C LYS A 59 10.89 -3.89 -14.34
N ALA A 60 10.20 -2.94 -13.69
CA ALA A 60 9.31 -2.01 -14.36
C ALA A 60 10.08 -1.02 -15.27
N LYS A 61 9.44 -0.59 -16.34
CA LYS A 61 9.90 0.54 -17.18
C LYS A 61 9.99 1.82 -16.36
N GLN A 62 8.94 2.11 -15.60
CA GLN A 62 8.81 3.32 -14.79
C GLN A 62 7.91 3.06 -13.59
N VAL A 63 8.28 3.60 -12.45
CA VAL A 63 7.45 3.61 -11.23
C VAL A 63 7.08 5.05 -10.90
N TYR A 64 5.80 5.31 -10.58
CA TYR A 64 5.30 6.55 -10.03
C TYR A 64 4.85 6.31 -8.60
N ALA A 65 5.58 6.87 -7.64
CA ALA A 65 5.43 6.58 -6.22
C ALA A 65 4.94 7.83 -5.47
N PHE A 66 3.83 7.69 -4.77
CA PHE A 66 3.13 8.79 -4.11
C PHE A 66 3.06 8.56 -2.60
N ASP A 67 3.33 9.59 -1.81
CA ASP A 67 3.13 9.56 -0.37
C ASP A 67 2.74 10.94 0.17
N TYR A 68 1.93 10.97 1.22
CA TYR A 68 1.53 12.20 1.89
C TYR A 68 2.69 12.90 2.59
N SER A 69 3.64 12.13 3.13
CA SER A 69 4.75 12.62 3.93
C SER A 69 5.89 13.15 3.07
N LYS A 70 6.05 14.49 3.06
CA LYS A 70 7.19 15.13 2.40
C LYS A 70 8.54 14.56 2.85
N SER A 71 8.70 14.28 4.15
CA SER A 71 9.95 13.75 4.68
C SER A 71 10.29 12.35 4.19
N MET A 72 9.27 11.51 3.94
CA MET A 72 9.44 10.19 3.33
C MET A 72 9.83 10.31 1.85
N ILE A 73 9.16 11.19 1.12
CA ILE A 73 9.46 11.46 -0.29
C ILE A 73 10.88 12.02 -0.46
N ASP A 74 11.28 13.00 0.35
CA ASP A 74 12.64 13.55 0.29
C ASP A 74 13.69 12.44 0.56
N PHE A 75 13.46 11.60 1.58
CA PHE A 75 14.34 10.47 1.86
C PHE A 75 14.40 9.45 0.70
N ALA A 76 13.27 9.14 0.10
CA ALA A 76 13.21 8.21 -1.03
C ALA A 76 13.96 8.76 -2.26
N LYS A 77 13.83 10.07 -2.55
CA LYS A 77 14.57 10.76 -3.62
C LYS A 77 16.08 10.70 -3.40
N ASP A 78 16.54 11.08 -2.19
CA ASP A 78 17.96 11.03 -1.83
C ASP A 78 18.52 9.60 -1.96
N LYS A 79 17.74 8.60 -1.59
CA LYS A 79 18.12 7.19 -1.73
C LYS A 79 18.18 6.74 -3.19
N ALA A 80 17.23 7.14 -4.02
CA ALA A 80 17.22 6.85 -5.45
C ALA A 80 18.48 7.43 -6.14
N GLU A 81 18.81 8.69 -5.84
CA GLU A 81 20.01 9.36 -6.35
C GLU A 81 21.30 8.61 -5.96
N LYS A 82 21.45 8.26 -4.67
CA LYS A 82 22.61 7.50 -4.15
C LYS A 82 22.78 6.12 -4.78
N LEU A 83 21.66 5.51 -5.18
CA LEU A 83 21.64 4.18 -5.81
C LEU A 83 21.67 4.24 -7.35
N ASN A 84 21.68 5.45 -7.95
CA ASN A 84 21.57 5.69 -9.39
C ASN A 84 20.34 5.03 -10.02
N ILE A 85 19.19 5.07 -9.31
CA ILE A 85 17.92 4.55 -9.79
C ILE A 85 17.15 5.71 -10.42
N ASN A 86 16.95 5.65 -11.75
CA ASN A 86 16.41 6.78 -12.54
C ASN A 86 14.99 6.51 -13.06
N ASN A 87 14.45 5.32 -12.82
CA ASN A 87 13.10 4.92 -13.28
C ASN A 87 12.06 4.93 -12.15
N ILE A 88 12.23 5.80 -11.15
CA ILE A 88 11.21 6.07 -10.13
C ILE A 88 11.00 7.57 -10.04
N GLU A 89 9.76 8.02 -10.12
CA GLU A 89 9.36 9.37 -9.80
C GLU A 89 8.63 9.39 -8.45
N PHE A 90 9.22 10.06 -7.45
CA PHE A 90 8.62 10.22 -6.13
C PHE A 90 7.88 11.55 -6.03
N VAL A 91 6.60 11.53 -5.70
CA VAL A 91 5.70 12.69 -5.66
C VAL A 91 5.03 12.79 -4.29
N GLN A 92 5.11 13.96 -3.65
CA GLN A 92 4.30 14.22 -2.47
C GLN A 92 2.85 14.44 -2.90
N ALA A 93 1.93 13.62 -2.40
CA ALA A 93 0.51 13.72 -2.73
C ALA A 93 -0.38 13.20 -1.59
N ASP A 94 -1.57 13.78 -1.47
CA ASP A 94 -2.64 13.27 -0.63
C ASP A 94 -3.50 12.29 -1.46
N ALA A 95 -3.60 11.04 -1.02
CA ALA A 95 -4.32 9.97 -1.71
C ALA A 95 -5.81 10.31 -1.95
N ILE A 96 -6.42 11.12 -1.06
CA ILE A 96 -7.83 11.51 -1.16
C ILE A 96 -8.05 12.51 -2.31
N THR A 97 -7.10 13.43 -2.52
CA THR A 97 -7.25 14.52 -3.51
C THR A 97 -6.42 14.32 -4.77
N LEU A 98 -5.56 13.29 -4.79
CA LEU A 98 -4.69 12.99 -5.92
C LEU A 98 -5.50 12.73 -7.19
N LYS A 99 -5.12 13.42 -8.25
CA LYS A 99 -5.59 13.17 -9.60
C LYS A 99 -4.45 12.59 -10.42
N PHE A 100 -4.66 11.41 -10.93
CA PHE A 100 -3.71 10.77 -11.82
C PHE A 100 -3.81 11.34 -13.23
N ASP A 101 -2.68 11.50 -13.90
CA ASP A 101 -2.58 12.09 -15.24
C ASP A 101 -2.27 11.05 -16.34
N ARG A 102 -2.24 9.77 -15.99
CA ARG A 102 -1.89 8.66 -16.88
C ARG A 102 -2.56 7.35 -16.49
N GLN A 103 -2.46 6.37 -17.37
CA GLN A 103 -2.86 4.99 -17.09
C GLN A 103 -1.66 4.16 -16.62
N TYR A 104 -1.96 3.14 -15.82
CA TYR A 104 -0.98 2.22 -15.25
C TYR A 104 -1.24 0.79 -15.70
N ASP A 105 -0.16 0.03 -15.94
CA ASP A 105 -0.22 -1.39 -16.25
C ASP A 105 -0.43 -2.25 -15.00
N ASN A 106 0.09 -1.80 -13.87
CA ASN A 106 -0.12 -2.38 -12.55
C ASN A 106 -0.05 -1.30 -11.47
N PHE A 107 -0.60 -1.59 -10.29
CA PHE A 107 -0.61 -0.64 -9.18
C PHE A 107 -0.38 -1.33 -7.83
N MET A 108 0.22 -0.63 -6.89
CA MET A 108 0.49 -1.11 -5.55
C MET A 108 -0.04 -0.13 -4.50
N MET A 109 -0.63 -0.66 -3.42
CA MET A 109 -1.15 0.12 -2.30
C MET A 109 -0.98 -0.68 -1.00
N LEU A 110 0.15 -0.48 -0.32
CA LEU A 110 0.57 -1.29 0.83
C LEU A 110 0.55 -0.48 2.13
N GLY A 111 -0.46 -0.73 2.97
CA GLY A 111 -0.59 -0.11 4.28
C GLY A 111 -1.28 1.26 4.25
N LEU A 112 -2.07 1.56 3.24
CA LEU A 112 -2.76 2.83 3.10
C LEU A 112 -4.11 2.84 3.82
N LEU A 113 -4.96 1.85 3.57
CA LEU A 113 -6.36 1.91 4.01
C LEU A 113 -6.50 1.78 5.53
N THR A 114 -5.51 1.22 6.21
CA THR A 114 -5.41 1.27 7.69
C THR A 114 -5.31 2.72 8.21
N CYS A 115 -4.83 3.66 7.40
CA CYS A 115 -4.69 5.08 7.77
C CYS A 115 -5.89 5.95 7.34
N ILE A 116 -6.85 5.40 6.61
CA ILE A 116 -8.04 6.09 6.09
C ILE A 116 -9.24 5.69 6.93
N ASN A 117 -9.66 6.59 7.84
CA ASN A 117 -10.69 6.30 8.84
C ASN A 117 -12.13 6.41 8.30
N ASN A 118 -12.31 7.01 7.14
CA ASN A 118 -13.62 7.20 6.51
C ASN A 118 -13.78 6.18 5.36
N GLU A 119 -14.89 5.44 5.35
CA GLU A 119 -15.15 4.40 4.34
C GLU A 119 -15.38 5.00 2.95
N GLU A 120 -16.05 6.16 2.87
CA GLU A 120 -16.29 6.86 1.60
C GLU A 120 -14.98 7.36 0.98
N GLU A 121 -14.05 7.87 1.81
CA GLU A 121 -12.71 8.25 1.35
C GLU A 121 -11.91 7.03 0.89
N ALA A 122 -11.98 5.90 1.61
CA ALA A 122 -11.34 4.67 1.21
C ALA A 122 -11.88 4.16 -0.14
N GLU A 123 -13.19 4.16 -0.33
CA GLU A 123 -13.83 3.78 -1.59
C GLU A 123 -13.47 4.75 -2.72
N HIS A 124 -13.43 6.05 -2.44
CA HIS A 124 -13.01 7.07 -3.42
C HIS A 124 -11.57 6.82 -3.91
N ILE A 125 -10.64 6.54 -3.01
CA ILE A 125 -9.24 6.22 -3.36
C ILE A 125 -9.18 4.96 -4.24
N ILE A 126 -9.89 3.91 -3.87
CA ILE A 126 -9.92 2.65 -4.63
C ILE A 126 -10.48 2.87 -6.03
N ARG A 127 -11.58 3.63 -6.17
CA ARG A 127 -12.17 3.97 -7.48
C ARG A 127 -11.23 4.79 -8.34
N ASN A 128 -10.53 5.78 -7.77
CA ASN A 128 -9.54 6.56 -8.50
C ASN A 128 -8.41 5.68 -9.06
N VAL A 129 -7.94 4.70 -8.27
CA VAL A 129 -6.94 3.73 -8.75
C VAL A 129 -7.54 2.81 -9.82
N TYR A 130 -8.78 2.34 -9.62
CA TYR A 130 -9.46 1.52 -10.62
C TYR A 130 -9.56 2.22 -11.98
N GLU A 131 -9.96 3.48 -12.00
CA GLU A 131 -10.16 4.25 -13.25
C GLU A 131 -8.87 4.37 -14.06
N VAL A 132 -7.72 4.53 -13.41
CA VAL A 132 -6.43 4.72 -14.08
C VAL A 132 -5.68 3.43 -14.39
N LEU A 133 -6.15 2.30 -13.92
CA LEU A 133 -5.64 1.00 -14.32
C LEU A 133 -6.14 0.64 -15.73
N LYS A 134 -5.28 0.05 -16.55
CA LYS A 134 -5.67 -0.54 -17.83
C LYS A 134 -6.58 -1.75 -17.63
N PRO A 135 -7.41 -2.12 -18.60
CA PRO A 135 -8.18 -3.39 -18.53
C PRO A 135 -7.26 -4.59 -18.31
N GLY A 136 -7.63 -5.45 -17.38
CA GLY A 136 -6.84 -6.64 -17.01
C GLY A 136 -5.61 -6.36 -16.13
N ALA A 137 -5.34 -5.10 -15.81
CA ALA A 137 -4.27 -4.71 -14.88
C ALA A 137 -4.54 -5.20 -13.46
N ARG A 138 -3.48 -5.27 -12.65
CA ARG A 138 -3.56 -5.72 -11.27
C ARG A 138 -3.28 -4.60 -10.28
N LEU A 139 -4.05 -4.62 -9.19
CA LEU A 139 -3.78 -3.86 -7.99
C LEU A 139 -3.33 -4.84 -6.90
N ILE A 140 -2.15 -4.63 -6.35
CA ILE A 140 -1.72 -5.36 -5.16
C ILE A 140 -1.96 -4.52 -3.92
N VAL A 141 -2.57 -5.12 -2.91
CA VAL A 141 -2.91 -4.46 -1.66
C VAL A 141 -2.40 -5.24 -0.46
N ARG A 142 -2.09 -4.53 0.61
CA ARG A 142 -1.74 -5.13 1.90
C ARG A 142 -2.10 -4.15 3.01
N ASP A 143 -2.86 -4.62 3.99
CA ASP A 143 -3.19 -3.85 5.18
C ASP A 143 -3.23 -4.75 6.43
N SER A 144 -3.22 -4.11 7.61
CA SER A 144 -3.48 -4.79 8.87
C SER A 144 -4.99 -4.79 9.11
N LEU A 145 -5.57 -5.98 9.24
CA LEU A 145 -7.01 -6.21 9.36
C LEU A 145 -7.32 -7.00 10.63
N THR A 146 -8.61 -7.20 10.91
CA THR A 146 -9.08 -8.07 12.00
C THR A 146 -9.91 -9.23 11.46
N LYS A 147 -9.99 -10.31 12.24
CA LYS A 147 -10.92 -11.44 12.00
C LYS A 147 -12.11 -11.45 12.97
N THR A 148 -12.40 -10.31 13.61
CA THR A 148 -13.51 -10.17 14.54
C THR A 148 -14.84 -10.05 13.81
N GLU A 149 -15.96 -10.19 14.54
CA GLU A 149 -17.30 -9.93 14.03
C GLU A 149 -17.61 -8.43 13.80
N TYR A 150 -16.82 -7.54 14.40
CA TYR A 150 -16.96 -6.10 14.21
C TYR A 150 -16.46 -5.70 12.83
N ARG A 151 -17.18 -4.79 12.18
CA ARG A 151 -16.77 -4.28 10.84
C ARG A 151 -15.41 -3.64 10.85
N GLU A 152 -15.08 -2.91 11.92
CA GLU A 152 -13.81 -2.20 12.08
C GLU A 152 -13.51 -1.91 13.55
N ILE A 153 -12.23 -1.76 13.85
CA ILE A 153 -11.71 -1.35 15.15
C ILE A 153 -10.84 -0.12 14.96
N PHE A 154 -11.14 0.95 15.68
CA PHE A 154 -10.32 2.16 15.70
C PHE A 154 -9.28 2.10 16.81
N LEU A 155 -8.02 2.28 16.43
CA LEU A 155 -6.92 2.44 17.37
C LEU A 155 -6.49 3.91 17.41
N TYR A 156 -6.41 4.47 18.61
CA TYR A 156 -5.83 5.78 18.84
C TYR A 156 -4.80 5.73 19.95
N ASN A 157 -3.56 6.12 19.66
CA ASN A 157 -2.50 6.21 20.65
C ASN A 157 -2.33 7.67 21.07
N PHE A 158 -2.75 8.03 22.27
CA PHE A 158 -2.73 9.40 22.80
C PHE A 158 -1.33 10.00 22.94
N ILE A 159 -0.30 9.16 23.13
CA ILE A 159 1.08 9.61 23.33
C ILE A 159 1.71 9.97 21.99
N SER A 160 1.56 9.10 20.98
CA SER A 160 2.16 9.30 19.66
C SER A 160 1.28 10.07 18.68
N GLY A 161 -0.04 10.12 18.91
CA GLY A 161 -1.04 10.62 17.98
C GLY A 161 -1.29 9.67 16.80
N TYR A 162 -0.80 8.42 16.89
CA TYR A 162 -1.06 7.41 15.87
C TYR A 162 -2.52 7.03 15.84
N GLN A 163 -3.08 6.95 14.64
CA GLN A 163 -4.46 6.51 14.39
C GLN A 163 -4.46 5.43 13.34
N ALA A 164 -5.25 4.40 13.54
CA ALA A 164 -5.46 3.34 12.57
C ALA A 164 -6.91 2.82 12.64
N VAL A 165 -7.42 2.38 11.51
CA VAL A 165 -8.66 1.61 11.41
C VAL A 165 -8.30 0.21 10.93
N TYR A 166 -8.65 -0.79 11.73
CA TYR A 166 -8.49 -2.19 11.38
C TYR A 166 -9.86 -2.72 10.94
N ARG A 167 -10.06 -2.79 9.64
CA ARG A 167 -11.30 -3.35 9.06
C ARG A 167 -11.31 -4.86 9.23
N ASN A 168 -12.51 -5.42 9.36
CA ASN A 168 -12.69 -6.86 9.22
C ASN A 168 -12.31 -7.29 7.79
N VAL A 169 -11.75 -8.49 7.63
CA VAL A 169 -11.29 -9.03 6.33
C VAL A 169 -12.41 -8.99 5.28
N GLU A 170 -13.63 -9.41 5.64
CA GLU A 170 -14.75 -9.42 4.69
C GLU A 170 -15.15 -8.00 4.24
N CYS A 171 -15.23 -7.06 5.18
CA CYS A 171 -15.53 -5.66 4.86
C CYS A 171 -14.43 -5.03 3.98
N TYR A 172 -13.17 -5.40 4.20
CA TYR A 172 -12.07 -4.94 3.35
C TYR A 172 -12.18 -5.49 1.93
N ARG A 173 -12.51 -6.77 1.77
CA ARG A 173 -12.75 -7.40 0.46
C ARG A 173 -13.91 -6.75 -0.28
N GLU A 174 -15.03 -6.52 0.43
CA GLU A 174 -16.23 -5.87 -0.13
C GLU A 174 -15.93 -4.49 -0.72
N LEU A 175 -15.03 -3.70 -0.12
CA LEU A 175 -14.62 -2.40 -0.65
C LEU A 175 -14.09 -2.50 -2.09
N PHE A 176 -13.22 -3.46 -2.35
CA PHE A 176 -12.63 -3.64 -3.68
C PHE A 176 -13.62 -4.24 -4.68
N VAL A 177 -14.42 -5.22 -4.26
CA VAL A 177 -15.44 -5.83 -5.12
C VAL A 177 -16.48 -4.80 -5.55
N ARG A 178 -16.93 -3.93 -4.64
CA ARG A 178 -17.85 -2.81 -4.97
C ARG A 178 -17.23 -1.80 -5.95
N CYS A 179 -15.90 -1.67 -5.97
CA CYS A 179 -15.19 -0.82 -6.90
C CYS A 179 -14.89 -1.48 -8.26
N GLY A 180 -15.31 -2.74 -8.47
CA GLY A 180 -15.19 -3.44 -9.75
C GLY A 180 -13.98 -4.36 -9.87
N PHE A 181 -13.23 -4.60 -8.79
CA PHE A 181 -12.14 -5.55 -8.81
C PHE A 181 -12.60 -6.99 -8.57
N GLU A 182 -11.94 -7.94 -9.23
CA GLU A 182 -11.96 -9.36 -8.86
C GLU A 182 -10.76 -9.68 -7.97
N ILE A 183 -10.97 -10.51 -6.94
CA ILE A 183 -9.90 -10.99 -6.07
C ILE A 183 -9.26 -12.21 -6.74
N GLU A 184 -8.03 -12.08 -7.23
CA GLU A 184 -7.30 -13.14 -7.94
C GLU A 184 -6.57 -14.07 -6.96
N SER A 185 -5.98 -13.51 -5.89
CA SER A 185 -5.34 -14.28 -4.81
C SER A 185 -5.27 -13.50 -3.51
N GLU A 186 -5.19 -14.24 -2.41
CA GLU A 186 -5.14 -13.71 -1.04
C GLU A 186 -4.13 -14.46 -0.19
N ILE A 187 -3.57 -13.79 0.81
CA ILE A 187 -2.61 -14.38 1.75
C ILE A 187 -2.71 -13.73 3.14
N ALA A 188 -2.57 -14.54 4.18
CA ALA A 188 -2.26 -14.07 5.52
C ALA A 188 -0.73 -14.08 5.71
N LEU A 189 -0.10 -12.90 5.64
CA LEU A 189 1.35 -12.76 5.77
C LEU A 189 1.82 -12.94 7.22
N LYS A 190 1.01 -12.50 8.18
CA LYS A 190 1.22 -12.67 9.62
C LYS A 190 -0.13 -12.64 10.33
N GLU A 191 -0.30 -13.50 11.30
CA GLU A 191 -1.44 -13.49 12.21
C GLU A 191 -0.96 -13.32 13.64
N GLU A 192 -1.70 -12.58 14.45
CA GLU A 192 -1.41 -12.38 15.88
C GLU A 192 -2.69 -12.12 16.66
N VAL A 193 -2.67 -12.48 17.93
CA VAL A 193 -3.76 -12.18 18.88
C VAL A 193 -3.22 -11.22 19.92
N THR A 194 -3.88 -10.08 20.06
CA THR A 194 -3.54 -9.06 21.05
C THR A 194 -4.82 -8.62 21.75
N ASP A 195 -4.86 -8.69 23.08
CA ASP A 195 -6.02 -8.34 23.91
C ASP A 195 -7.32 -9.06 23.49
N GLY A 196 -7.20 -10.33 23.07
CA GLY A 196 -8.33 -11.15 22.60
C GLY A 196 -8.83 -10.83 21.20
N ILE A 197 -8.18 -9.93 20.48
CA ILE A 197 -8.50 -9.55 19.11
C ILE A 197 -7.53 -10.26 18.16
N GLU A 198 -8.06 -10.94 17.17
CA GLU A 198 -7.28 -11.55 16.09
C GLU A 198 -6.98 -10.51 15.00
N TYR A 199 -5.70 -10.22 14.81
CA TYR A 199 -5.18 -9.37 13.75
C TYR A 199 -4.52 -10.21 12.66
N VAL A 200 -4.66 -9.75 11.43
CA VAL A 200 -3.98 -10.35 10.27
C VAL A 200 -3.34 -9.26 9.41
N ASN A 201 -2.08 -9.46 9.06
CA ASN A 201 -1.48 -8.74 7.94
C ASN A 201 -1.91 -9.47 6.67
N TYR A 202 -2.90 -8.90 6.01
CA TYR A 202 -3.57 -9.48 4.85
C TYR A 202 -3.03 -8.86 3.58
N GLY A 203 -2.71 -9.70 2.59
CA GLY A 203 -2.33 -9.29 1.26
C GLY A 203 -3.28 -9.87 0.22
N ALA A 204 -3.53 -9.13 -0.86
CA ALA A 204 -4.31 -9.61 -1.99
C ALA A 204 -3.80 -9.06 -3.32
N ILE A 205 -3.96 -9.85 -4.38
CA ILE A 205 -3.84 -9.42 -5.76
C ILE A 205 -5.23 -9.35 -6.35
N LEU A 206 -5.56 -8.18 -6.84
CA LEU A 206 -6.86 -7.82 -7.39
C LEU A 206 -6.71 -7.53 -8.88
N LYS A 207 -7.66 -7.96 -9.69
CA LYS A 207 -7.67 -7.75 -11.13
C LYS A 207 -8.77 -6.78 -11.53
N LYS A 208 -8.45 -5.81 -12.37
CA LYS A 208 -9.44 -4.96 -13.03
C LYS A 208 -10.14 -5.77 -14.12
N VAL A 209 -11.46 -5.92 -14.03
CA VAL A 209 -12.32 -6.56 -15.03
C VAL A 209 -13.00 -5.55 -15.93
#